data_7d445f095cd1e0c3eafa3c5b19f48f88
#
_entry.id   7d445f095cd1e0c3eafa3c5b19f48f88
#
_cell.length_a   1.000
_cell.length_b   1.000
_cell.length_c   1.000
_cell.angle_alpha   90.00
_cell.angle_beta   90.00
_cell.angle_gamma   90.00
#
_symmetry.space_group_name_H-M   'P 1'
#
loop_
_entity.id
_entity.type
_entity.pdbx_description
1 polymer ?
#
loop_
_entity_poly.entity_id
_entity_poly.type
_entity_poly.pdbx_seq_one_letter_code
_entity_poly.pdbx_strand_id
1 'polypeptide(L)'
;MKRILLMTALLFFAVSTVEAQTTDKQAKREAKKEAKAQAKAQRDAERDAQDALVKTEEMQAFLAAKKAIIAHEFVLEGSSITFRNSQSFFVNAYTNFISLQGDRATVQIASMQGNGLNGFGGVTVNGTISNARYNVANNGDVSFSFSVSGPQISATVDITLPHGTNAAMAAVQPNFSGQRMTMNGKLLPYEDSKVLRGASNL
;
A
#
# COMPACT_ATOMS: atom_id res chain seq x y z
N MET A 1 48.27 43.66 -59.17
CA MET A 1 48.27 43.75 -57.72
C MET A 1 46.88 43.93 -57.09
N LYS A 2 45.82 44.44 -57.82
CA LYS A 2 44.49 44.64 -57.22
C LYS A 2 43.64 43.35 -57.07
N ARG A 3 43.94 42.27 -57.78
CA ARG A 3 43.14 41.01 -57.76
C ARG A 3 43.53 40.05 -56.60
N ILE A 4 44.73 40.16 -56.08
CA ILE A 4 45.23 39.33 -54.97
C ILE A 4 44.71 39.83 -53.63
N LEU A 5 44.54 41.16 -53.46
CA LEU A 5 44.00 41.77 -52.25
C LEU A 5 42.53 41.45 -52.01
N LEU A 6 41.75 41.20 -53.10
CA LEU A 6 40.33 40.84 -52.95
C LEU A 6 40.09 39.39 -52.51
N MET A 7 41.02 38.46 -52.84
CA MET A 7 40.90 37.06 -52.43
C MET A 7 41.27 36.84 -50.94
N THR A 8 42.22 37.63 -50.40
CA THR A 8 42.56 37.54 -48.97
C THR A 8 41.47 38.09 -48.06
N ALA A 9 40.74 39.12 -48.48
CA ALA A 9 39.61 39.65 -47.69
C ALA A 9 38.40 38.71 -47.65
N LEU A 10 38.18 37.93 -48.69
CA LEU A 10 37.09 36.91 -48.72
C LEU A 10 37.39 35.70 -47.82
N LEU A 11 38.66 35.29 -47.70
CA LEU A 11 39.04 34.19 -46.81
C LEU A 11 38.97 34.60 -45.33
N PHE A 12 39.26 35.84 -44.97
CA PHE A 12 39.11 36.32 -43.58
C PHE A 12 37.63 36.44 -43.15
N PHE A 13 36.72 36.77 -44.06
CA PHE A 13 35.30 36.86 -43.75
C PHE A 13 34.62 35.50 -43.58
N ALA A 14 35.11 34.46 -44.28
CA ALA A 14 34.58 33.11 -44.16
C ALA A 14 35.01 32.44 -42.84
N VAL A 15 36.19 32.74 -42.32
CA VAL A 15 36.68 32.20 -41.02
C VAL A 15 35.91 32.80 -39.85
N SER A 16 35.64 34.12 -39.87
CA SER A 16 34.89 34.78 -38.79
C SER A 16 33.42 34.37 -38.72
N THR A 17 32.77 33.99 -39.83
CA THR A 17 31.40 33.49 -39.83
C THR A 17 31.28 32.05 -39.36
N VAL A 18 32.32 31.23 -39.54
CA VAL A 18 32.36 29.83 -39.06
C VAL A 18 32.56 29.79 -37.54
N GLU A 19 33.41 30.63 -36.99
CA GLU A 19 33.62 30.74 -35.53
C GLU A 19 32.35 31.25 -34.80
N ALA A 20 31.67 32.25 -35.35
CA ALA A 20 30.44 32.76 -34.79
C ALA A 20 29.28 31.69 -34.80
N GLN A 21 29.20 30.86 -35.84
CA GLN A 21 28.22 29.79 -35.93
C GLN A 21 28.54 28.61 -34.98
N THR A 22 29.81 28.33 -34.73
CA THR A 22 30.20 27.25 -33.80
C THR A 22 29.95 27.65 -32.36
N THR A 23 30.22 28.88 -31.94
CA THR A 23 29.94 29.41 -30.61
C THR A 23 28.43 29.47 -30.33
N ASP A 24 27.61 29.90 -31.26
CA ASP A 24 26.15 29.93 -31.10
C ASP A 24 25.55 28.50 -30.96
N LYS A 25 26.10 27.54 -31.69
CA LYS A 25 25.70 26.14 -31.64
C LYS A 25 26.11 25.45 -30.33
N GLN A 26 27.27 25.85 -29.76
CA GLN A 26 27.72 25.37 -28.46
C GLN A 26 26.89 25.98 -27.32
N ALA A 27 26.67 27.30 -27.34
CA ALA A 27 25.80 27.96 -26.37
C ALA A 27 24.37 27.39 -26.33
N LYS A 28 23.76 27.09 -27.49
CA LYS A 28 22.44 26.41 -27.56
C LYS A 28 22.47 24.98 -27.00
N ARG A 29 23.57 24.25 -27.17
CA ARG A 29 23.73 22.89 -26.60
C ARG A 29 23.87 22.95 -25.08
N GLU A 30 24.62 23.92 -24.57
CA GLU A 30 24.81 24.12 -23.13
C GLU A 30 23.50 24.57 -22.46
N ALA A 31 22.82 25.57 -23.01
CA ALA A 31 21.52 26.01 -22.53
C ALA A 31 20.47 24.85 -22.53
N LYS A 32 20.50 23.98 -23.56
CA LYS A 32 19.62 22.79 -23.62
C LYS A 32 19.99 21.74 -22.56
N LYS A 33 21.31 21.59 -22.25
CA LYS A 33 21.77 20.68 -21.18
C LYS A 33 21.36 21.22 -19.81
N GLU A 34 21.53 22.51 -19.57
CA GLU A 34 21.15 23.17 -18.32
C GLU A 34 19.65 23.13 -18.10
N ALA A 35 18.84 23.45 -19.12
CA ALA A 35 17.40 23.35 -19.03
C ALA A 35 16.92 21.90 -18.74
N LYS A 36 17.60 20.91 -19.34
CA LYS A 36 17.30 19.48 -19.06
C LYS A 36 17.72 19.07 -17.66
N ALA A 37 18.85 19.58 -17.17
CA ALA A 37 19.31 19.32 -15.80
C ALA A 37 18.39 19.98 -14.76
N GLN A 38 17.96 21.22 -14.99
CA GLN A 38 17.01 21.93 -14.13
C GLN A 38 15.64 21.22 -14.10
N ALA A 39 15.10 20.82 -15.27
CA ALA A 39 13.86 20.10 -15.35
C ALA A 39 13.93 18.71 -14.66
N LYS A 40 15.12 18.06 -14.69
CA LYS A 40 15.32 16.81 -13.95
C LYS A 40 15.35 17.07 -12.45
N ALA A 41 16.10 18.07 -11.99
CA ALA A 41 16.20 18.43 -10.58
C ALA A 41 14.83 18.82 -9.98
N GLN A 42 14.01 19.56 -10.74
CA GLN A 42 12.64 19.88 -10.32
C GLN A 42 11.77 18.63 -10.15
N ARG A 43 11.80 17.71 -11.11
CA ARG A 43 11.03 16.45 -11.02
C ARG A 43 11.50 15.57 -9.87
N ASP A 44 12.79 15.52 -9.63
CA ASP A 44 13.35 14.74 -8.51
C ASP A 44 12.92 15.37 -7.17
N ALA A 45 12.97 16.70 -7.04
CA ALA A 45 12.51 17.42 -5.85
C ALA A 45 10.98 17.26 -5.62
N GLU A 46 10.18 17.34 -6.67
CA GLU A 46 8.72 17.08 -6.59
C GLU A 46 8.42 15.65 -6.14
N ARG A 47 9.14 14.67 -6.66
CA ARG A 47 9.01 13.27 -6.25
C ARG A 47 9.37 13.07 -4.79
N ASP A 48 10.52 13.61 -4.37
CA ASP A 48 10.98 13.51 -2.99
C ASP A 48 9.98 14.15 -2.00
N ALA A 49 9.39 15.30 -2.39
CA ALA A 49 8.35 15.95 -1.60
C ALA A 49 7.07 15.10 -1.53
N GLN A 50 6.66 14.48 -2.64
CA GLN A 50 5.50 13.61 -2.67
C GLN A 50 5.72 12.33 -1.85
N ASP A 51 6.88 11.72 -1.95
CA ASP A 51 7.25 10.53 -1.16
C ASP A 51 7.27 10.84 0.34
N ALA A 52 7.72 12.04 0.74
CA ALA A 52 7.69 12.47 2.13
C ALA A 52 6.25 12.65 2.66
N LEU A 53 5.33 13.20 1.84
CA LEU A 53 3.92 13.31 2.20
C LEU A 53 3.28 11.93 2.37
N VAL A 54 3.48 11.02 1.42
CA VAL A 54 2.95 9.64 1.48
C VAL A 54 3.43 8.93 2.74
N LYS A 55 4.73 9.02 3.08
CA LYS A 55 5.26 8.42 4.31
C LYS A 55 4.62 9.01 5.57
N THR A 56 4.31 10.29 5.57
CA THR A 56 3.64 10.94 6.70
C THR A 56 2.20 10.44 6.86
N GLU A 57 1.46 10.32 5.76
CA GLU A 57 0.09 9.79 5.74
C GLU A 57 0.06 8.32 6.16
N GLU A 58 0.98 7.50 5.66
CA GLU A 58 1.11 6.08 6.04
C GLU A 58 1.43 5.92 7.53
N MET A 59 2.31 6.77 8.09
CA MET A 59 2.62 6.75 9.51
C MET A 59 1.41 7.14 10.35
N GLN A 60 0.63 8.15 9.94
CA GLN A 60 -0.59 8.52 10.64
C GLN A 60 -1.62 7.38 10.59
N ALA A 61 -1.79 6.73 9.45
CA ALA A 61 -2.65 5.57 9.29
C ALA A 61 -2.19 4.39 10.18
N PHE A 62 -0.88 4.15 10.29
CA PHE A 62 -0.31 3.17 11.22
C PHE A 62 -0.65 3.48 12.68
N LEU A 63 -0.48 4.74 13.11
CA LEU A 63 -0.76 5.14 14.49
C LEU A 63 -2.25 5.02 14.83
N ALA A 64 -3.13 5.37 13.89
CA ALA A 64 -4.57 5.18 14.03
C ALA A 64 -4.94 3.69 14.14
N ALA A 65 -4.39 2.85 13.26
CA ALA A 65 -4.60 1.40 13.28
C ALA A 65 -4.09 0.77 14.59
N LYS A 66 -2.89 1.14 15.04
CA LYS A 66 -2.32 0.70 16.32
C LYS A 66 -3.20 1.07 17.50
N LYS A 67 -3.69 2.32 17.55
CA LYS A 67 -4.63 2.80 18.59
C LYS A 67 -5.91 1.99 18.59
N ALA A 68 -6.47 1.70 17.40
CA ALA A 68 -7.67 0.92 17.23
C ALA A 68 -7.52 -0.53 17.73
N ILE A 69 -6.36 -1.17 17.48
CA ILE A 69 -6.05 -2.49 18.05
C ILE A 69 -6.05 -2.45 19.58
N ILE A 70 -5.39 -1.47 20.19
CA ILE A 70 -5.30 -1.32 21.66
C ILE A 70 -6.69 -1.08 22.27
N ALA A 71 -7.52 -0.31 21.57
CA ALA A 71 -8.89 -0.03 22.02
C ALA A 71 -9.85 -1.21 21.79
N HIS A 72 -9.45 -2.26 21.06
CA HIS A 72 -10.34 -3.31 20.57
C HIS A 72 -11.48 -2.78 19.68
N GLU A 73 -11.21 -1.76 18.89
CA GLU A 73 -12.19 -1.11 18.01
C GLU A 73 -11.62 -0.92 16.61
N PHE A 74 -11.52 -2.01 15.84
CA PHE A 74 -10.94 -1.99 14.52
C PHE A 74 -11.68 -2.85 13.51
N VAL A 75 -11.42 -2.59 12.22
CA VAL A 75 -11.78 -3.46 11.10
C VAL A 75 -10.56 -3.67 10.22
N LEU A 76 -10.23 -4.91 9.92
CA LEU A 76 -9.34 -5.29 8.84
C LEU A 76 -10.17 -5.55 7.59
N GLU A 77 -10.13 -4.63 6.64
CA GLU A 77 -10.78 -4.71 5.34
C GLU A 77 -9.94 -5.56 4.39
N GLY A 78 -10.39 -6.77 4.06
CA GLY A 78 -9.64 -7.72 3.25
C GLY A 78 -9.57 -7.31 1.77
N SER A 79 -8.38 -7.30 1.19
CA SER A 79 -8.13 -7.10 -0.24
C SER A 79 -7.72 -8.37 -0.96
N SER A 80 -7.10 -9.32 -0.25
CA SER A 80 -6.75 -10.63 -0.76
C SER A 80 -6.79 -11.70 0.31
N ILE A 81 -7.06 -12.93 -0.09
CA ILE A 81 -7.02 -14.12 0.78
C ILE A 81 -6.13 -15.15 0.13
N THR A 82 -5.21 -15.70 0.91
CA THR A 82 -4.32 -16.79 0.51
C THR A 82 -4.61 -18.01 1.35
N PHE A 83 -4.84 -19.14 0.71
CA PHE A 83 -5.07 -20.43 1.36
C PHE A 83 -3.76 -21.20 1.58
N ARG A 84 -3.81 -22.26 2.38
CA ARG A 84 -2.66 -23.11 2.70
C ARG A 84 -1.94 -23.70 1.48
N ASN A 85 -2.68 -23.96 0.38
CA ASN A 85 -2.12 -24.45 -0.89
C ASN A 85 -1.47 -23.36 -1.74
N SER A 86 -1.22 -22.16 -1.17
CA SER A 86 -0.66 -20.98 -1.84
C SER A 86 -1.55 -20.37 -2.93
N GLN A 87 -2.80 -20.79 -3.07
CA GLN A 87 -3.75 -20.10 -3.92
C GLN A 87 -4.14 -18.78 -3.29
N SER A 88 -4.05 -17.69 -4.05
CA SER A 88 -4.37 -16.33 -3.61
C SER A 88 -5.46 -15.74 -4.51
N PHE A 89 -6.42 -15.07 -3.89
CA PHE A 89 -7.55 -14.46 -4.56
C PHE A 89 -7.72 -13.02 -4.10
N PHE A 90 -7.95 -12.11 -5.04
CA PHE A 90 -8.42 -10.76 -4.71
C PHE A 90 -9.88 -10.82 -4.30
N VAL A 91 -10.21 -10.12 -3.23
CA VAL A 91 -11.54 -10.15 -2.63
C VAL A 91 -12.09 -8.75 -2.42
N ASN A 92 -13.41 -8.67 -2.25
CA ASN A 92 -14.08 -7.43 -1.92
C ASN A 92 -14.10 -7.25 -0.40
N ALA A 93 -13.67 -6.11 0.10
CA ALA A 93 -13.64 -5.77 1.51
C ALA A 93 -15.04 -5.81 2.18
N TYR A 94 -16.10 -5.46 1.46
CA TYR A 94 -17.47 -5.48 2.01
C TYR A 94 -17.95 -6.87 2.42
N THR A 95 -17.39 -7.91 1.86
CA THR A 95 -17.75 -9.29 2.11
C THR A 95 -16.65 -10.12 2.75
N ASN A 96 -15.46 -9.52 2.91
CA ASN A 96 -14.29 -10.17 3.50
C ASN A 96 -13.59 -9.22 4.46
N PHE A 97 -13.84 -9.41 5.73
CA PHE A 97 -13.29 -8.55 6.78
C PHE A 97 -13.17 -9.27 8.12
N ILE A 98 -12.35 -8.70 8.99
CA ILE A 98 -12.28 -9.07 10.40
C ILE A 98 -12.55 -7.79 11.19
N SER A 99 -13.60 -7.79 12.02
CA SER A 99 -13.90 -6.67 12.90
C SER A 99 -13.83 -7.07 14.36
N LEU A 100 -13.43 -6.13 15.19
CA LEU A 100 -13.45 -6.23 16.65
C LEU A 100 -14.06 -4.96 17.23
N GLN A 101 -15.04 -5.14 18.12
CA GLN A 101 -15.67 -4.05 18.88
C GLN A 101 -15.83 -4.51 20.33
N GLY A 102 -14.99 -3.98 21.21
CA GLY A 102 -14.91 -4.44 22.59
C GLY A 102 -14.49 -5.89 22.70
N ASP A 103 -15.39 -6.74 23.14
CA ASP A 103 -15.21 -8.18 23.28
C ASP A 103 -15.85 -9.00 22.14
N ARG A 104 -16.49 -8.34 21.17
CA ARG A 104 -17.17 -9.01 20.05
C ARG A 104 -16.39 -8.90 18.77
N ALA A 105 -16.13 -10.05 18.15
CA ALA A 105 -15.46 -10.11 16.85
C ALA A 105 -16.34 -10.75 15.80
N THR A 106 -16.21 -10.27 14.57
CA THR A 106 -16.75 -10.92 13.37
C THR A 106 -15.61 -11.22 12.40
N VAL A 107 -15.48 -12.47 12.00
CA VAL A 107 -14.61 -12.90 10.91
C VAL A 107 -15.50 -13.33 9.77
N GLN A 108 -15.54 -12.53 8.71
CA GLN A 108 -16.36 -12.81 7.53
C GLN A 108 -15.47 -13.04 6.32
N ILE A 109 -15.66 -14.18 5.68
CA ILE A 109 -14.98 -14.59 4.46
C ILE A 109 -16.04 -15.12 3.51
N ALA A 110 -16.31 -14.38 2.44
CA ALA A 110 -17.29 -14.78 1.44
C ALA A 110 -16.78 -15.96 0.59
N SER A 111 -17.72 -16.74 0.05
CA SER A 111 -17.40 -17.75 -0.94
C SER A 111 -16.82 -17.11 -2.20
N MET A 112 -15.71 -17.64 -2.68
CA MET A 112 -14.98 -17.07 -3.82
C MET A 112 -15.55 -17.50 -5.18
N GLN A 113 -16.32 -18.58 -5.22
CA GLN A 113 -17.05 -19.06 -6.40
C GLN A 113 -18.30 -19.80 -5.92
N GLY A 114 -19.40 -19.64 -6.60
CA GLY A 114 -20.75 -20.05 -6.22
C GLY A 114 -20.97 -21.47 -5.66
N ASN A 115 -19.96 -22.34 -5.63
CA ASN A 115 -19.98 -23.67 -5.01
C ASN A 115 -18.83 -23.88 -4.02
N GLY A 116 -18.16 -22.81 -3.55
CA GLY A 116 -17.06 -22.90 -2.60
C GLY A 116 -15.89 -23.75 -3.13
N LEU A 117 -14.79 -23.13 -3.55
CA LEU A 117 -13.55 -23.85 -3.81
C LEU A 117 -13.19 -24.68 -2.56
N ASN A 118 -13.05 -25.99 -2.72
CA ASN A 118 -12.77 -26.96 -1.65
C ASN A 118 -13.88 -27.12 -0.59
N GLY A 119 -15.14 -26.88 -0.92
CA GLY A 119 -16.24 -27.04 0.01
C GLY A 119 -16.40 -25.91 1.04
N PHE A 120 -15.68 -24.82 0.86
CA PHE A 120 -15.89 -23.62 1.66
C PHE A 120 -16.94 -22.72 1.00
N GLY A 121 -18.19 -22.94 1.35
CA GLY A 121 -19.15 -21.86 1.37
C GLY A 121 -18.61 -20.75 2.27
N GLY A 122 -19.03 -19.49 2.09
CA GLY A 122 -18.58 -18.39 2.93
C GLY A 122 -18.57 -18.75 4.41
N VAL A 123 -17.54 -18.34 5.15
CA VAL A 123 -17.43 -18.60 6.59
C VAL A 123 -17.67 -17.28 7.30
N THR A 124 -18.65 -17.28 8.21
CA THR A 124 -18.87 -16.18 9.15
C THR A 124 -18.77 -16.72 10.55
N VAL A 125 -17.79 -16.21 11.31
CA VAL A 125 -17.68 -16.43 12.75
C VAL A 125 -18.03 -15.11 13.44
N ASN A 126 -19.10 -15.11 14.20
CA ASN A 126 -19.51 -13.98 15.04
C ASN A 126 -19.57 -14.46 16.48
N GLY A 127 -18.80 -13.84 17.36
CA GLY A 127 -18.72 -14.31 18.73
C GLY A 127 -17.92 -13.41 19.66
N THR A 128 -17.67 -13.92 20.84
CA THR A 128 -16.88 -13.24 21.86
C THR A 128 -15.41 -13.65 21.76
N ILE A 129 -14.50 -12.68 21.99
CA ILE A 129 -13.08 -12.97 21.99
C ILE A 129 -12.59 -13.47 23.36
N SER A 130 -11.52 -14.23 23.29
CA SER A 130 -10.74 -14.67 24.47
C SER A 130 -9.26 -14.76 24.12
N ASN A 131 -8.41 -14.86 25.13
CA ASN A 131 -6.95 -15.00 24.97
C ASN A 131 -6.32 -13.88 24.13
N ALA A 132 -6.84 -12.67 24.21
CA ALA A 132 -6.28 -11.51 23.51
C ALA A 132 -4.85 -11.22 24.00
N ARG A 133 -3.92 -11.11 23.05
CA ARG A 133 -2.50 -10.81 23.31
C ARG A 133 -2.03 -9.75 22.36
N TYR A 134 -1.43 -8.70 22.90
CA TYR A 134 -0.84 -7.58 22.16
C TYR A 134 0.67 -7.56 22.42
N ASN A 135 1.44 -7.39 21.37
CA ASN A 135 2.90 -7.27 21.46
C ASN A 135 3.41 -6.28 20.41
N VAL A 136 4.49 -5.56 20.75
CA VAL A 136 5.23 -4.70 19.83
C VAL A 136 6.65 -5.19 19.74
N ALA A 137 7.09 -5.54 18.55
CA ALA A 137 8.45 -5.98 18.29
C ALA A 137 9.46 -4.82 18.32
N ASN A 138 10.76 -5.13 18.42
CA ASN A 138 11.82 -4.12 18.46
C ASN A 138 11.87 -3.22 17.19
N ASN A 139 11.43 -3.73 16.04
CA ASN A 139 11.33 -2.97 14.80
C ASN A 139 10.04 -2.10 14.71
N GLY A 140 9.20 -2.13 15.75
CA GLY A 140 7.96 -1.37 15.81
C GLY A 140 6.72 -2.08 15.24
N ASP A 141 6.85 -3.28 14.67
CA ASP A 141 5.72 -4.06 14.19
C ASP A 141 4.82 -4.46 15.36
N VAL A 142 3.51 -4.42 15.11
CA VAL A 142 2.49 -4.79 16.09
C VAL A 142 1.95 -6.18 15.75
N SER A 143 1.87 -7.04 16.75
CA SER A 143 1.19 -8.33 16.69
C SER A 143 0.02 -8.33 17.66
N PHE A 144 -1.14 -8.77 17.18
CA PHE A 144 -2.33 -8.94 18.00
C PHE A 144 -2.99 -10.29 17.71
N SER A 145 -3.15 -11.11 18.71
CA SER A 145 -3.78 -12.44 18.57
C SER A 145 -4.96 -12.59 19.51
N PHE A 146 -5.98 -13.30 19.07
CA PHE A 146 -7.15 -13.62 19.87
C PHE A 146 -7.85 -14.88 19.35
N SER A 147 -8.65 -15.50 20.20
CA SER A 147 -9.59 -16.56 19.81
C SER A 147 -11.00 -15.96 19.77
N VAL A 148 -11.76 -16.24 18.71
CA VAL A 148 -13.17 -15.89 18.63
C VAL A 148 -14.01 -17.15 18.71
N SER A 149 -15.04 -17.16 19.57
CA SER A 149 -15.95 -18.27 19.77
C SER A 149 -17.37 -17.85 19.47
N GLY A 150 -17.92 -18.41 18.39
CA GLY A 150 -19.33 -18.28 18.02
C GLY A 150 -20.13 -19.53 18.37
N PRO A 151 -21.45 -19.56 18.11
CA PRO A 151 -22.33 -20.65 18.49
C PRO A 151 -21.99 -22.01 17.85
N GLN A 152 -21.44 -22.00 16.66
CA GLN A 152 -21.12 -23.21 15.89
C GLN A 152 -19.66 -23.34 15.51
N ILE A 153 -18.95 -22.23 15.46
CA ILE A 153 -17.59 -22.16 14.92
C ILE A 153 -16.73 -21.31 15.84
N SER A 154 -15.50 -21.75 16.05
CA SER A 154 -14.47 -20.95 16.69
C SER A 154 -13.24 -20.87 15.78
N ALA A 155 -12.47 -19.79 15.92
CA ALA A 155 -11.24 -19.58 15.17
C ALA A 155 -10.19 -18.86 16.01
N THR A 156 -8.92 -19.08 15.70
CA THR A 156 -7.82 -18.24 16.17
C THR A 156 -7.43 -17.26 15.09
N VAL A 157 -7.22 -16.01 15.47
CA VAL A 157 -6.85 -14.91 14.59
C VAL A 157 -5.53 -14.32 15.08
N ASP A 158 -4.54 -14.28 14.20
CA ASP A 158 -3.23 -13.66 14.44
C ASP A 158 -3.02 -12.52 13.45
N ILE A 159 -3.04 -11.28 13.93
CA ILE A 159 -2.86 -10.07 13.11
C ILE A 159 -1.44 -9.57 13.25
N THR A 160 -0.81 -9.22 12.12
CA THR A 160 0.46 -8.52 12.06
C THR A 160 0.27 -7.21 11.33
N LEU A 161 0.65 -6.10 11.96
CA LEU A 161 0.63 -4.75 11.44
C LEU A 161 2.08 -4.24 11.35
N PRO A 162 2.70 -4.18 10.15
CA PRO A 162 4.04 -3.66 9.98
C PRO A 162 4.14 -2.20 10.35
N HIS A 163 5.26 -1.80 10.92
CA HIS A 163 5.52 -0.41 11.30
C HIS A 163 5.45 0.52 10.08
N GLY A 164 4.81 1.68 10.26
CA GLY A 164 4.74 2.75 9.27
C GLY A 164 3.65 2.59 8.21
N THR A 165 2.80 1.58 8.31
CA THR A 165 1.68 1.39 7.37
C THR A 165 0.46 0.80 8.08
N ASN A 166 -0.74 1.02 7.54
CA ASN A 166 -1.94 0.31 8.00
C ASN A 166 -2.28 -0.94 7.17
N ALA A 167 -1.39 -1.33 6.25
CA ALA A 167 -1.50 -2.61 5.56
C ALA A 167 -1.19 -3.74 6.55
N ALA A 168 -2.18 -4.54 6.87
CA ALA A 168 -2.07 -5.61 7.85
C ALA A 168 -2.34 -6.98 7.24
N MET A 169 -1.82 -8.00 7.89
CA MET A 169 -2.03 -9.40 7.55
C MET A 169 -2.68 -10.11 8.74
N ALA A 170 -3.75 -10.87 8.50
CA ALA A 170 -4.37 -11.73 9.50
C ALA A 170 -4.31 -13.19 9.07
N ALA A 171 -3.72 -14.03 9.90
CA ALA A 171 -3.83 -15.47 9.77
C ALA A 171 -5.06 -15.94 10.56
N VAL A 172 -6.00 -16.59 9.89
CA VAL A 172 -7.22 -17.13 10.47
C VAL A 172 -7.15 -18.66 10.43
N GLN A 173 -7.30 -19.28 11.58
CA GLN A 173 -7.33 -20.73 11.71
C GLN A 173 -8.63 -21.17 12.38
N PRO A 174 -9.60 -21.65 11.59
CA PRO A 174 -10.82 -22.25 12.14
C PRO A 174 -10.51 -23.54 12.89
N ASN A 175 -11.10 -23.75 14.05
CA ASN A 175 -10.84 -24.92 14.90
C ASN A 175 -11.42 -26.24 14.36
N PHE A 176 -12.33 -26.15 13.38
CA PHE A 176 -13.04 -27.32 12.81
C PHE A 176 -12.42 -27.85 11.50
N SER A 177 -11.55 -27.09 10.86
CA SER A 177 -11.07 -27.43 9.52
C SER A 177 -9.58 -27.36 9.51
N GLY A 178 -8.74 -27.74 9.94
CA GLY A 178 -7.24 -27.63 9.82
C GLY A 178 -6.69 -26.73 8.69
N GLN A 179 -7.54 -25.91 8.09
CA GLN A 179 -7.24 -25.04 6.96
C GLN A 179 -6.99 -23.62 7.45
N ARG A 180 -5.71 -23.28 7.52
CA ARG A 180 -5.26 -21.91 7.75
C ARG A 180 -5.41 -21.08 6.49
N MET A 181 -5.93 -19.87 6.62
CA MET A 181 -5.96 -18.87 5.58
C MET A 181 -5.34 -17.57 6.05
N THR A 182 -4.80 -16.80 5.13
CA THR A 182 -4.21 -15.49 5.40
C THR A 182 -4.98 -14.43 4.63
N MET A 183 -5.49 -13.43 5.34
CA MET A 183 -6.15 -12.25 4.77
C MET A 183 -5.18 -11.08 4.83
N ASN A 184 -4.93 -10.43 3.67
CA ASN A 184 -4.20 -9.17 3.63
C ASN A 184 -5.20 -8.05 3.35
N GLY A 185 -4.97 -6.88 3.96
CA GLY A 185 -5.89 -5.77 3.82
C GLY A 185 -5.43 -4.52 4.55
N LYS A 186 -6.35 -3.57 4.73
CA LYS A 186 -6.11 -2.35 5.50
C LYS A 186 -6.80 -2.43 6.84
N LEU A 187 -6.05 -2.17 7.90
CA LEU A 187 -6.60 -2.08 9.26
C LEU A 187 -6.97 -0.63 9.55
N LEU A 188 -8.21 -0.41 9.91
CA LEU A 188 -8.82 0.90 10.14
C LEU A 188 -9.48 0.93 11.53
N PRO A 189 -9.62 2.10 12.15
CA PRO A 189 -10.56 2.30 13.26
C PRO A 189 -11.97 1.83 12.87
N TYR A 190 -12.70 1.28 13.82
CA TYR A 190 -14.04 0.71 13.58
C TYR A 190 -15.00 1.76 12.96
N GLU A 191 -14.95 2.99 13.41
CA GLU A 191 -15.78 4.11 12.96
C GLU A 191 -15.47 4.56 11.51
N ASP A 192 -14.23 4.35 11.05
CA ASP A 192 -13.77 4.76 9.71
C ASP A 192 -14.09 3.72 8.63
N SER A 193 -14.44 2.50 9.05
CA SER A 193 -14.75 1.42 8.11
C SER A 193 -16.13 1.60 7.48
N LYS A 194 -16.20 1.40 6.17
CA LYS A 194 -17.45 1.44 5.40
C LYS A 194 -18.14 0.08 5.35
N VAL A 195 -17.44 -0.98 5.68
CA VAL A 195 -17.92 -2.37 5.60
C VAL A 195 -19.11 -2.61 6.50
N LEU A 196 -19.07 -2.09 7.72
CA LEU A 196 -20.10 -2.31 8.74
C LEU A 196 -21.41 -1.56 8.47
N ARG A 197 -21.39 -0.51 7.66
CA ARG A 197 -22.59 0.22 7.26
C ARG A 197 -23.49 -0.57 6.32
N GLY A 198 -22.93 -1.56 5.61
CA GLY A 198 -23.68 -2.48 4.75
C GLY A 198 -24.13 -3.76 5.44
N ALA A 199 -23.50 -4.16 6.53
CA ALA A 199 -23.80 -5.38 7.27
C ALA A 199 -24.98 -5.24 8.25
N SER A 200 -25.40 -4.03 8.57
CA SER A 200 -26.54 -3.74 9.49
C SER A 200 -27.92 -3.94 8.87
N ASN A 201 -28.00 -4.38 7.62
CA ASN A 201 -29.26 -4.60 6.89
C ASN A 201 -29.47 -6.09 6.49
N LEU A 202 -28.83 -7.03 7.17
CA LEU A 202 -29.06 -8.48 6.97
C LEU A 202 -29.60 -9.13 8.22
#